data_dd55f570e0f92aeed0c7ae2be2c85133
#
_entry.id   dd55f570e0f92aeed0c7ae2be2c85133
#
_cell.length_a   1.000
_cell.length_b   1.000
_cell.length_c   1.000
_cell.angle_alpha   90.00
_cell.angle_beta   90.00
_cell.angle_gamma   90.00
#
_symmetry.space_group_name_H-M   'P 1'
#
loop_
_entity.id
_entity.type
_entity.pdbx_description
1 polymer ?
#
loop_
_entity_poly.entity_id
_entity_poly.type
_entity_poly.pdbx_seq_one_letter_code
_entity_poly.pdbx_strand_id
1 'polypeptide(L)'
;MSETHFSSVKRKILRDVRQNPLTFPPSFPFTVSVLTLSDLPSVYSLCLGNPLYYKHLNCPLTPDLVQSDFTALPPGKNCEDKYFLGFCKNSSLAAVMDLVFGYPDEKTVYIGFFMVDRQLQGKGTGSLIISHTADILQRQSYRFMKLAWVEGNRQSE
;
A
#
# COMPACT_ATOMS: atom_id res chain seq x y z
N MET A 1 -20.87 -8.71 34.61
CA MET A 1 -20.05 -9.46 33.62
C MET A 1 -19.99 -8.82 32.23
N SER A 2 -20.10 -7.50 32.08
CA SER A 2 -20.15 -6.85 30.78
C SER A 2 -19.06 -5.80 30.50
N GLU A 3 -18.24 -5.43 31.48
CA GLU A 3 -17.25 -4.36 31.29
C GLU A 3 -15.91 -4.81 30.72
N THR A 4 -15.53 -6.08 30.91
CA THR A 4 -14.24 -6.61 30.39
C THR A 4 -14.23 -6.87 28.90
N HIS A 5 -15.37 -7.17 28.30
CA HIS A 5 -15.46 -7.44 26.86
C HIS A 5 -15.43 -6.16 26.02
N PHE A 6 -16.07 -5.11 26.49
CA PHE A 6 -16.12 -3.80 25.82
C PHE A 6 -14.76 -3.08 25.86
N SER A 7 -13.99 -3.24 26.94
CA SER A 7 -12.63 -2.69 27.08
C SER A 7 -11.63 -3.36 26.13
N SER A 8 -11.78 -4.68 25.89
CA SER A 8 -10.93 -5.43 24.96
C SER A 8 -11.18 -5.02 23.51
N VAL A 9 -12.44 -4.83 23.13
CA VAL A 9 -12.82 -4.40 21.77
C VAL A 9 -12.36 -2.95 21.51
N LYS A 10 -12.54 -2.02 22.47
CA LYS A 10 -12.03 -0.65 22.37
C LYS A 10 -10.50 -0.60 22.29
N ARG A 11 -9.77 -1.43 23.03
CA ARG A 11 -8.30 -1.52 22.91
C ARG A 11 -7.86 -2.11 21.59
N LYS A 12 -8.64 -3.00 20.96
CA LYS A 12 -8.37 -3.56 19.65
C LYS A 12 -8.60 -2.54 18.54
N ILE A 13 -9.66 -1.71 18.65
CA ILE A 13 -9.99 -0.64 17.71
C ILE A 13 -8.96 0.51 17.79
N LEU A 14 -8.44 0.83 18.98
CA LEU A 14 -7.38 1.84 19.17
C LEU A 14 -5.98 1.36 18.73
N ARG A 15 -5.78 0.05 18.49
CA ARG A 15 -4.55 -0.51 17.95
C ARG A 15 -4.49 -0.53 16.42
N ASP A 16 -5.57 -0.21 15.73
CA ASP A 16 -5.64 -0.24 14.26
C ASP A 16 -5.02 0.98 13.57
N VAL A 17 -4.65 2.03 14.30
CA VAL A 17 -3.87 3.13 13.71
C VAL A 17 -2.40 2.79 13.86
N ARG A 18 -1.88 2.01 12.92
CA ARG A 18 -0.46 1.68 12.86
C ARG A 18 0.32 2.91 12.40
N GLN A 19 1.43 3.16 13.09
CA GLN A 19 2.34 4.23 12.67
C GLN A 19 2.98 3.88 11.32
N ASN A 20 3.07 4.87 10.43
CA ASN A 20 3.77 4.71 9.15
C ASN A 20 5.24 4.29 9.41
N PRO A 21 5.69 3.17 8.85
CA PRO A 21 7.07 2.69 9.03
C PRO A 21 8.09 3.52 8.24
N LEU A 22 7.63 4.40 7.34
CA LEU A 22 8.46 5.22 6.49
C LEU A 22 8.31 6.69 6.86
N THR A 23 9.42 7.38 7.06
CA THR A 23 9.44 8.83 7.33
C THR A 23 9.86 9.56 6.05
N PHE A 24 8.88 10.16 5.38
CA PHE A 24 9.12 11.01 4.20
C PHE A 24 9.58 12.40 4.60
N PRO A 25 10.46 13.05 3.78
CA PRO A 25 10.93 14.39 4.08
C PRO A 25 9.78 15.42 3.95
N PRO A 26 9.86 16.59 4.63
CA PRO A 26 8.85 17.64 4.55
C PRO A 26 8.61 18.19 3.12
N SER A 27 9.59 18.06 2.24
CA SER A 27 9.51 18.44 0.83
C SER A 27 8.76 17.43 -0.05
N PHE A 28 8.43 16.24 0.49
CA PHE A 28 7.67 15.24 -0.25
C PHE A 28 6.24 15.72 -0.49
N PRO A 29 5.73 15.67 -1.74
CA PRO A 29 4.51 16.38 -2.10
C PRO A 29 3.21 15.69 -1.68
N PHE A 30 3.30 14.55 -0.99
CA PHE A 30 2.15 13.76 -0.54
C PHE A 30 2.16 13.58 0.98
N THR A 31 0.97 13.61 1.58
CA THR A 31 0.78 13.10 2.94
C THR A 31 0.66 11.58 2.86
N VAL A 32 1.46 10.88 3.66
CA VAL A 32 1.50 9.41 3.65
C VAL A 32 0.93 8.86 4.94
N SER A 33 -0.03 7.96 4.83
CA SER A 33 -0.67 7.30 5.97
C SER A 33 -0.79 5.79 5.75
N VAL A 34 -0.84 5.04 6.86
CA VAL A 34 -1.20 3.62 6.82
C VAL A 34 -2.72 3.53 6.68
N LEU A 35 -3.16 2.90 5.61
CA LEU A 35 -4.58 2.66 5.34
C LEU A 35 -5.10 1.48 6.16
N THR A 36 -6.38 1.53 6.46
CA THR A 36 -7.13 0.51 7.19
C THR A 36 -8.28 -0.02 6.33
N LEU A 37 -9.00 -1.01 6.82
CA LEU A 37 -10.18 -1.55 6.11
C LEU A 37 -11.27 -0.48 5.88
N SER A 38 -11.33 0.57 6.70
CA SER A 38 -12.25 1.68 6.49
C SER A 38 -11.93 2.55 5.27
N ASP A 39 -10.70 2.46 4.76
CA ASP A 39 -10.25 3.20 3.57
C ASP A 39 -10.51 2.44 2.25
N LEU A 40 -10.99 1.18 2.33
CA LEU A 40 -11.26 0.36 1.14
C LEU A 40 -12.13 1.03 0.08
N PRO A 41 -13.18 1.81 0.41
CA PRO A 41 -13.95 2.53 -0.61
C PRO A 41 -13.09 3.51 -1.44
N SER A 42 -12.16 4.20 -0.81
CA SER A 42 -11.22 5.12 -1.49
C SER A 42 -10.23 4.37 -2.37
N VAL A 43 -9.71 3.24 -1.88
CA VAL A 43 -8.81 2.36 -2.64
C VAL A 43 -9.56 1.78 -3.85
N TYR A 44 -10.79 1.31 -3.66
CA TYR A 44 -11.62 0.81 -4.75
C TYR A 44 -11.89 1.87 -5.83
N SER A 45 -12.19 3.11 -5.43
CA SER A 45 -12.36 4.24 -6.36
C SER A 45 -11.08 4.50 -7.18
N LEU A 46 -9.91 4.45 -6.55
CA LEU A 46 -8.62 4.56 -7.24
C LEU A 46 -8.47 3.43 -8.28
N CYS A 47 -8.80 2.21 -7.89
CA CYS A 47 -8.74 1.04 -8.75
C CYS A 47 -9.70 1.15 -9.95
N LEU A 48 -10.92 1.64 -9.74
CA LEU A 48 -11.90 1.90 -10.81
C LEU A 48 -11.37 2.87 -11.87
N GLY A 49 -10.54 3.84 -11.48
CA GLY A 49 -9.87 4.77 -12.39
C GLY A 49 -8.81 4.10 -13.27
N ASN A 50 -8.42 2.85 -12.99
CA ASN A 50 -7.33 2.12 -13.65
C ASN A 50 -7.80 0.81 -14.32
N PRO A 51 -8.78 0.85 -15.24
CA PRO A 51 -9.39 -0.37 -15.80
C PRO A 51 -8.41 -1.22 -16.61
N LEU A 52 -7.37 -0.63 -17.19
CA LEU A 52 -6.37 -1.36 -17.98
C LEU A 52 -5.58 -2.35 -17.14
N TYR A 53 -5.27 -2.02 -15.88
CA TYR A 53 -4.58 -2.93 -14.97
C TYR A 53 -5.37 -4.23 -14.81
N TYR A 54 -6.66 -4.13 -14.52
CA TYR A 54 -7.54 -5.30 -14.30
C TYR A 54 -7.83 -6.06 -15.60
N LYS A 55 -7.83 -5.37 -16.74
CA LYS A 55 -7.92 -6.02 -18.06
C LYS A 55 -6.69 -6.91 -18.32
N HIS A 56 -5.47 -6.44 -17.97
CA HIS A 56 -4.26 -7.24 -18.12
C HIS A 56 -4.21 -8.41 -17.16
N LEU A 57 -4.77 -8.28 -15.96
CA LEU A 57 -4.92 -9.40 -15.02
C LEU A 57 -5.97 -10.42 -15.46
N ASN A 58 -6.78 -10.10 -16.47
CA ASN A 58 -7.95 -10.90 -16.85
C ASN A 58 -8.87 -11.22 -15.66
N CYS A 59 -8.98 -10.28 -14.74
CA CYS A 59 -9.74 -10.40 -13.50
C CYS A 59 -10.64 -9.17 -13.36
N PRO A 60 -11.95 -9.33 -13.23
CA PRO A 60 -12.85 -8.19 -13.02
C PRO A 60 -12.60 -7.57 -11.64
N LEU A 61 -12.55 -6.24 -11.61
CA LEU A 61 -12.44 -5.50 -10.36
C LEU A 61 -13.74 -5.62 -9.56
N THR A 62 -13.61 -6.06 -8.32
CA THR A 62 -14.71 -6.11 -7.34
C THR A 62 -14.24 -5.56 -6.00
N PRO A 63 -15.13 -5.09 -5.11
CA PRO A 63 -14.74 -4.72 -3.75
C PRO A 63 -14.06 -5.85 -2.99
N ASP A 64 -14.50 -7.10 -3.17
CA ASP A 64 -13.91 -8.28 -2.53
C ASP A 64 -12.48 -8.53 -3.01
N LEU A 65 -12.19 -8.29 -4.30
CA LEU A 65 -10.83 -8.38 -4.83
C LEU A 65 -9.91 -7.37 -4.15
N VAL A 66 -10.33 -6.11 -4.04
CA VAL A 66 -9.54 -5.06 -3.37
C VAL A 66 -9.32 -5.40 -1.89
N GLN A 67 -10.32 -5.91 -1.20
CA GLN A 67 -10.18 -6.37 0.18
C GLN A 67 -9.22 -7.57 0.28
N SER A 68 -9.28 -8.50 -0.66
CA SER A 68 -8.36 -9.63 -0.75
C SER A 68 -6.92 -9.17 -0.93
N ASP A 69 -6.66 -8.25 -1.85
CA ASP A 69 -5.33 -7.67 -2.06
C ASP A 69 -4.82 -6.94 -0.81
N PHE A 70 -5.73 -6.22 -0.13
CA PHE A 70 -5.40 -5.49 1.09
C PHE A 70 -4.94 -6.41 2.22
N THR A 71 -5.52 -7.61 2.33
CA THR A 71 -5.25 -8.58 3.41
C THR A 71 -4.28 -9.69 3.01
N ALA A 72 -3.99 -9.87 1.72
CA ALA A 72 -3.11 -10.93 1.23
C ALA A 72 -1.72 -10.86 1.86
N LEU A 73 -1.18 -12.02 2.22
CA LEU A 73 0.15 -12.16 2.80
C LEU A 73 0.91 -13.28 2.09
N PRO A 74 2.19 -13.09 1.79
CA PRO A 74 3.03 -14.16 1.29
C PRO A 74 3.32 -15.19 2.38
N PRO A 75 3.77 -16.40 2.00
CA PRO A 75 4.11 -17.47 2.95
C PRO A 75 5.10 -17.01 4.03
N GLY A 76 4.83 -17.36 5.28
CA GLY A 76 5.70 -17.07 6.43
C GLY A 76 5.60 -15.64 6.97
N LYS A 77 4.70 -14.82 6.43
CA LYS A 77 4.48 -13.44 6.90
C LYS A 77 3.13 -13.32 7.63
N ASN A 78 3.04 -12.33 8.49
CA ASN A 78 1.83 -12.02 9.25
C ASN A 78 1.41 -10.55 9.04
N CYS A 79 0.26 -10.14 9.60
CA CYS A 79 -0.27 -8.80 9.40
C CYS A 79 0.62 -7.68 9.97
N GLU A 80 1.55 -7.99 10.88
CA GLU A 80 2.48 -7.02 11.45
C GLU A 80 3.61 -6.67 10.47
N ASP A 81 3.90 -7.56 9.53
CA ASP A 81 4.91 -7.37 8.49
C ASP A 81 4.41 -6.53 7.30
N LYS A 82 3.08 -6.36 7.19
CA LYS A 82 2.44 -5.71 6.04
C LYS A 82 1.95 -4.31 6.36
N TYR A 83 2.19 -3.37 5.45
CA TYR A 83 1.69 -2.01 5.50
C TYR A 83 1.08 -1.61 4.16
N PHE A 84 -0.18 -1.24 4.17
CA PHE A 84 -0.83 -0.68 3.00
C PHE A 84 -0.83 0.85 3.14
N LEU A 85 0.01 1.53 2.34
CA LEU A 85 0.21 2.97 2.41
C LEU A 85 -0.66 3.70 1.40
N GLY A 86 -1.28 4.79 1.84
CA GLY A 86 -1.95 5.77 0.99
C GLY A 86 -1.13 7.05 0.88
N PHE A 87 -0.97 7.53 -0.34
CA PHE A 87 -0.32 8.81 -0.68
C PHE A 87 -1.41 9.78 -1.08
N CYS A 88 -1.65 10.80 -0.25
CA CYS A 88 -2.72 11.77 -0.46
C CYS A 88 -2.19 13.13 -0.87
N LYS A 89 -2.90 13.78 -1.78
CA LYS A 89 -2.68 15.18 -2.15
C LYS A 89 -4.03 15.90 -2.15
N ASN A 90 -4.10 17.04 -1.43
CA ASN A 90 -5.34 17.80 -1.30
C ASN A 90 -6.54 16.93 -0.85
N SER A 91 -6.32 16.08 0.15
CA SER A 91 -7.30 15.12 0.70
C SER A 91 -7.80 14.04 -0.29
N SER A 92 -7.21 13.93 -1.47
CA SER A 92 -7.51 12.89 -2.45
C SER A 92 -6.40 11.84 -2.49
N LEU A 93 -6.79 10.58 -2.61
CA LEU A 93 -5.85 9.46 -2.71
C LEU A 93 -5.19 9.49 -4.09
N ALA A 94 -3.89 9.81 -4.11
CA ALA A 94 -3.09 9.93 -5.32
C ALA A 94 -2.42 8.61 -5.73
N ALA A 95 -2.07 7.79 -4.74
CA ALA A 95 -1.48 6.47 -4.97
C ALA A 95 -1.66 5.59 -3.74
N VAL A 96 -1.51 4.29 -3.94
CA VAL A 96 -1.42 3.29 -2.88
C VAL A 96 -0.22 2.38 -3.10
N MET A 97 0.36 1.89 -2.02
CA MET A 97 1.48 0.95 -2.04
C MET A 97 1.35 -0.06 -0.91
N ASP A 98 1.38 -1.34 -1.25
CA ASP A 98 1.45 -2.43 -0.30
C ASP A 98 2.90 -2.84 -0.08
N LEU A 99 3.38 -2.79 1.14
CA LEU A 99 4.73 -3.18 1.52
C LEU A 99 4.70 -4.37 2.48
N VAL A 100 5.46 -5.42 2.16
CA VAL A 100 5.72 -6.55 3.05
C VAL A 100 7.19 -6.54 3.42
N PHE A 101 7.48 -6.30 4.69
CA PHE A 101 8.84 -6.19 5.21
C PHE A 101 9.45 -7.58 5.48
N GLY A 102 10.72 -7.73 5.13
CA GLY A 102 11.46 -8.97 5.37
C GLY A 102 10.94 -10.15 4.52
N TYR A 103 10.61 -9.92 3.25
CA TYR A 103 10.19 -10.94 2.29
C TYR A 103 10.83 -10.74 0.92
N PRO A 104 11.36 -11.79 0.27
CA PRO A 104 11.48 -13.19 0.73
C PRO A 104 12.58 -13.45 1.76
N ASP A 105 13.37 -12.43 2.11
CA ASP A 105 14.44 -12.48 3.10
C ASP A 105 14.48 -11.20 3.95
N GLU A 106 15.17 -11.22 5.09
CA GLU A 106 15.21 -10.13 6.08
C GLU A 106 15.74 -8.78 5.53
N LYS A 107 16.44 -8.78 4.41
CA LYS A 107 17.02 -7.58 3.79
C LYS A 107 16.18 -7.04 2.65
N THR A 108 15.05 -7.65 2.36
CA THR A 108 14.17 -7.31 1.25
C THR A 108 12.83 -6.77 1.75
N VAL A 109 12.33 -5.74 1.09
CA VAL A 109 10.94 -5.29 1.19
C VAL A 109 10.26 -5.57 -0.14
N TYR A 110 9.11 -6.23 -0.08
CA TYR A 110 8.34 -6.61 -1.25
C TYR A 110 7.14 -5.67 -1.43
N ILE A 111 6.99 -5.13 -2.62
CA ILE A 111 5.82 -4.36 -3.03
C ILE A 111 4.82 -5.34 -3.64
N GLY A 112 3.76 -5.67 -2.90
CA GLY A 112 2.71 -6.57 -3.35
C GLY A 112 1.70 -5.90 -4.29
N PHE A 113 1.49 -4.59 -4.10
CA PHE A 113 0.59 -3.79 -4.91
C PHE A 113 1.08 -2.34 -4.96
N PHE A 114 1.06 -1.73 -6.14
CA PHE A 114 1.35 -0.31 -6.32
C PHE A 114 0.48 0.25 -7.44
N MET A 115 -0.25 1.31 -7.15
CA MET A 115 -1.12 1.95 -8.12
C MET A 115 -1.13 3.46 -7.91
N VAL A 116 -0.99 4.21 -9.00
CA VAL A 116 -1.08 5.68 -9.06
C VAL A 116 -2.39 6.07 -9.72
N ASP A 117 -3.03 7.12 -9.22
CA ASP A 117 -4.20 7.71 -9.84
C ASP A 117 -3.92 7.99 -11.32
N ARG A 118 -4.87 7.61 -12.19
CA ARG A 118 -4.73 7.73 -13.64
C ARG A 118 -4.37 9.15 -14.09
N GLN A 119 -4.90 10.17 -13.41
CA GLN A 119 -4.64 11.57 -13.75
C GLN A 119 -3.19 12.00 -13.44
N LEU A 120 -2.51 11.27 -12.56
CA LEU A 120 -1.13 11.53 -12.15
C LEU A 120 -0.10 10.62 -12.83
N GLN A 121 -0.55 9.67 -13.64
CA GLN A 121 0.34 8.80 -14.41
C GLN A 121 1.01 9.55 -15.56
N GLY A 122 2.20 9.06 -15.96
CA GLY A 122 2.98 9.70 -17.03
C GLY A 122 3.59 11.05 -16.65
N LYS A 123 3.53 11.46 -15.38
CA LYS A 123 4.05 12.73 -14.86
C LYS A 123 5.20 12.55 -13.88
N GLY A 124 5.74 11.33 -13.78
CA GLY A 124 6.83 11.00 -12.85
C GLY A 124 6.38 10.74 -11.41
N THR A 125 5.08 10.74 -11.11
CA THR A 125 4.55 10.52 -9.75
C THR A 125 4.93 9.15 -9.19
N GLY A 126 4.78 8.09 -9.98
CA GLY A 126 5.17 6.73 -9.57
C GLY A 126 6.67 6.63 -9.29
N SER A 127 7.49 7.15 -10.18
CA SER A 127 8.96 7.16 -10.03
C SER A 127 9.38 7.95 -8.78
N LEU A 128 8.74 9.08 -8.51
CA LEU A 128 9.00 9.90 -7.31
C LEU A 128 8.70 9.11 -6.03
N ILE A 129 7.54 8.45 -5.95
CA ILE A 129 7.14 7.66 -4.78
C ILE A 129 8.11 6.49 -4.58
N ILE A 130 8.40 5.73 -5.62
CA ILE A 130 9.32 4.58 -5.58
C ILE A 130 10.72 5.00 -5.15
N SER A 131 11.26 6.08 -5.71
CA SER A 131 12.61 6.58 -5.40
C SER A 131 12.72 6.99 -3.92
N HIS A 132 11.78 7.79 -3.41
CA HIS A 132 11.79 8.18 -1.98
C HIS A 132 11.61 6.98 -1.06
N THR A 133 10.75 6.03 -1.42
CA THR A 133 10.55 4.80 -0.66
C THR A 133 11.86 3.99 -0.61
N ALA A 134 12.52 3.82 -1.74
CA ALA A 134 13.81 3.11 -1.82
C ALA A 134 14.90 3.76 -0.95
N ASP A 135 15.02 5.10 -1.02
CA ASP A 135 15.98 5.85 -0.21
C ASP A 135 15.74 5.70 1.29
N ILE A 136 14.46 5.72 1.71
CA ILE A 136 14.10 5.53 3.12
C ILE A 136 14.42 4.11 3.57
N LEU A 137 14.05 3.10 2.79
CA LEU A 137 14.31 1.70 3.08
C LEU A 137 15.82 1.41 3.15
N GLN A 138 16.63 2.01 2.26
CA GLN A 138 18.08 1.90 2.30
C GLN A 138 18.66 2.44 3.61
N ARG A 139 18.16 3.58 4.09
CA ARG A 139 18.56 4.14 5.41
C ARG A 139 18.15 3.26 6.57
N GLN A 140 17.10 2.45 6.43
CA GLN A 140 16.65 1.45 7.39
C GLN A 140 17.41 0.11 7.26
N SER A 141 18.48 0.05 6.45
CA SER A 141 19.33 -1.12 6.23
C SER A 141 18.69 -2.25 5.39
N TYR A 142 17.61 -1.98 4.68
CA TYR A 142 17.14 -2.88 3.62
C TYR A 142 18.03 -2.73 2.38
N ARG A 143 18.30 -3.85 1.72
CA ARG A 143 19.17 -3.89 0.53
C ARG A 143 18.41 -3.98 -0.77
N PHE A 144 17.23 -4.56 -0.71
CA PHE A 144 16.42 -4.84 -1.90
C PHE A 144 14.99 -4.37 -1.69
N MET A 145 14.44 -3.77 -2.72
CA MET A 145 13.03 -3.54 -2.89
C MET A 145 12.60 -4.30 -4.13
N LYS A 146 11.67 -5.25 -3.98
CA LYS A 146 11.18 -6.09 -5.07
C LYS A 146 9.73 -5.74 -5.39
N LEU A 147 9.41 -5.71 -6.65
CA LEU A 147 8.07 -5.48 -7.17
C LEU A 147 7.76 -6.55 -8.21
N ALA A 148 6.59 -7.19 -8.12
CA ALA A 148 6.03 -7.96 -9.21
C ALA A 148 5.16 -7.04 -10.06
N TRP A 149 5.27 -7.14 -11.37
CA TRP A 149 4.41 -6.41 -12.31
C TRP A 149 3.72 -7.36 -13.28
N VAL A 150 2.61 -6.91 -13.84
CA VAL A 150 1.90 -7.65 -14.87
C VAL A 150 2.54 -7.32 -16.21
N GLU A 151 3.02 -8.34 -16.92
CA GLU A 151 3.62 -8.21 -18.24
C GLU A 151 2.66 -7.52 -19.23
N GLY A 152 3.16 -6.57 -20.00
CA GLY A 152 2.37 -5.76 -20.95
C GLY A 152 1.63 -4.59 -20.31
N ASN A 153 1.73 -4.40 -18.99
CA ASN A 153 1.21 -3.21 -18.34
C ASN A 153 2.23 -2.08 -18.40
N ARG A 154 2.10 -1.21 -19.40
CA ARG A 154 2.99 -0.05 -19.61
C ARG A 154 3.10 0.91 -18.43
N GLN A 155 2.21 0.82 -17.46
CA GLN A 155 2.25 1.65 -16.25
C GLN A 155 3.29 1.13 -15.23
N SER A 156 3.72 -0.11 -15.39
CA SER A 156 4.67 -0.78 -14.49
C SER A 156 6.07 -0.87 -15.07
N GLU A 157 6.23 -0.59 -16.38
CA GLU A 157 7.51 -0.50 -17.07
C GLU A 157 8.11 0.90 -16.92
#